data_bf4bfd20b906de8dea0378110360aaaa
#
_entry.id   bf4bfd20b906de8dea0378110360aaaa
#
_cell.length_a   1.000
_cell.length_b   1.000
_cell.length_c   1.000
_cell.angle_alpha   90.00
_cell.angle_beta   90.00
_cell.angle_gamma   90.00
#
_symmetry.space_group_name_H-M   'P 1'
#
loop_
_entity.id
_entity.type
_entity.pdbx_description
1 polymer ?
#
loop_
_entity_poly.entity_id
_entity_poly.type
_entity_poly.pdbx_seq_one_letter_code
_entity_poly.pdbx_strand_id
1 'polypeptide(L)'
;MEQLTGVLDKIRVIKYDPLMIRFTLTTIHKSYCCIVAKKELATKILMLEDGKYNVVVNGHYNSRNQVVVSLFKVRNSDHITKLIGF
;
A
#
# COMPACT_ATOMS: atom_id res chain seq x y z
N MET A 1 -2.43 -7.25 -14.73
CA MET A 1 -2.05 -6.87 -13.35
C MET A 1 -0.75 -6.10 -13.38
N GLU A 2 -0.74 -4.94 -12.74
CA GLU A 2 0.47 -4.12 -12.67
C GLU A 2 1.29 -4.47 -11.45
N GLN A 3 2.61 -4.41 -11.59
CA GLN A 3 3.53 -4.52 -10.47
C GLN A 3 4.34 -3.23 -10.38
N LEU A 4 4.29 -2.59 -9.22
CA LEU A 4 4.95 -1.31 -8.99
C LEU A 4 5.82 -1.39 -7.75
N THR A 5 6.98 -0.72 -7.81
CA THR A 5 7.90 -0.65 -6.68
C THR A 5 8.18 0.81 -6.36
N GLY A 6 8.09 1.17 -5.10
CA GLY A 6 8.34 2.53 -4.67
C GLY A 6 8.24 2.71 -3.17
N VAL A 7 8.23 3.97 -2.75
CA VAL A 7 8.13 4.34 -1.35
C VAL A 7 6.67 4.49 -0.96
N LEU A 8 6.30 3.83 0.13
CA LEU A 8 4.97 3.93 0.74
C LEU A 8 4.86 5.26 1.49
N ASP A 9 3.86 6.06 1.15
CA ASP A 9 3.68 7.37 1.75
C ASP A 9 2.20 7.75 1.84
N LYS A 10 1.90 8.74 2.66
CA LYS A 10 0.56 9.35 2.78
C LYS A 10 -0.55 8.32 2.98
N ILE A 11 -0.35 7.42 3.96
CA ILE A 11 -1.34 6.42 4.31
C ILE A 11 -2.54 7.11 4.98
N ARG A 12 -3.75 6.86 4.46
CA ARG A 12 -4.98 7.47 4.99
C ARG A 12 -6.12 6.46 4.98
N VAL A 13 -6.95 6.52 6.00
CA VAL A 13 -8.20 5.76 6.02
C VAL A 13 -9.25 6.57 5.26
N ILE A 14 -9.86 5.96 4.23
CA ILE A 14 -10.93 6.61 3.46
C ILE A 14 -12.31 6.09 3.81
N LYS A 15 -12.39 4.93 4.46
CA LYS A 15 -13.65 4.34 4.91
C LYS A 15 -13.36 3.35 6.03
N TYR A 16 -14.18 3.37 7.09
CA TYR A 16 -13.96 2.51 8.25
C TYR A 16 -14.76 1.21 8.22
N ASP A 17 -15.92 1.21 7.58
CA ASP A 17 -16.79 0.04 7.56
C ASP A 17 -17.49 -0.10 6.20
N PRO A 18 -17.01 -1.00 5.34
CA PRO A 18 -15.80 -1.82 5.47
C PRO A 18 -14.53 -0.97 5.42
N LEU A 19 -13.49 -1.47 6.06
CA LEU A 19 -12.22 -0.74 6.11
C LEU A 19 -11.60 -0.61 4.73
N MET A 20 -11.30 0.62 4.33
CA MET A 20 -10.65 0.92 3.07
C MET A 20 -9.62 2.02 3.31
N ILE A 21 -8.41 1.81 2.82
CA ILE A 21 -7.34 2.79 2.96
C ILE A 21 -6.81 3.21 1.58
N ARG A 22 -6.16 4.36 1.59
CA ARG A 22 -5.45 4.88 0.43
C ARG A 22 -4.03 5.21 0.83
N PHE A 23 -3.09 4.99 -0.07
CA PHE A 23 -1.72 5.48 0.11
C PHE A 23 -1.15 5.92 -1.23
N THR A 24 -0.08 6.69 -1.16
CA THR A 24 0.67 7.12 -2.33
C THR A 24 1.90 6.23 -2.46
N LEU A 25 2.12 5.66 -3.64
CA LEU A 25 3.33 4.93 -3.97
C LEU A 25 4.18 5.83 -4.86
N THR A 26 5.32 6.28 -4.34
CA THR A 26 6.23 7.15 -5.07
C THR A 26 7.32 6.30 -5.71
N THR A 27 7.28 6.20 -7.03
CA THR A 27 8.28 5.47 -7.81
C THR A 27 9.31 6.45 -8.37
N ILE A 28 10.30 5.92 -9.09
CA ILE A 28 11.29 6.76 -9.75
C ILE A 28 10.70 7.57 -10.91
N HIS A 29 9.53 7.18 -11.41
CA HIS A 29 8.89 7.85 -12.55
C HIS A 29 7.78 8.81 -12.12
N LYS A 30 6.92 8.38 -11.22
CA LYS A 30 5.78 9.19 -10.77
C LYS A 30 5.17 8.62 -9.49
N SER A 31 4.17 9.32 -8.97
CA SER A 31 3.41 8.85 -7.81
C SER A 31 2.11 8.22 -8.26
N TYR A 32 1.72 7.15 -7.59
CA TYR A 32 0.48 6.42 -7.86
C TYR A 32 -0.43 6.48 -6.64
N CYS A 33 -1.71 6.66 -6.88
CA CYS A 33 -2.70 6.52 -5.82
C CYS A 33 -3.13 5.06 -5.73
N CYS A 34 -2.95 4.45 -4.57
CA CYS A 34 -3.26 3.04 -4.34
C CYS A 34 -4.39 2.89 -3.34
N ILE A 35 -5.31 1.98 -3.62
CA ILE A 35 -6.48 1.70 -2.78
C ILE A 35 -6.39 0.27 -2.28
N VAL A 36 -6.66 0.07 -0.99
CA VAL A 36 -6.67 -1.26 -0.38
C VAL A 36 -8.03 -1.47 0.28
N ALA A 37 -8.76 -2.47 -0.20
CA ALA A 37 -10.08 -2.82 0.33
C ALA A 37 -10.09 -4.15 1.09
N LYS A 38 -8.99 -4.91 1.06
CA LYS A 38 -8.86 -6.13 1.85
C LYS A 38 -8.56 -5.77 3.30
N LYS A 39 -9.47 -6.11 4.20
CA LYS A 39 -9.40 -5.71 5.60
C LYS A 39 -8.07 -6.10 6.27
N GLU A 40 -7.64 -7.35 6.09
CA GLU A 40 -6.40 -7.83 6.71
C GLU A 40 -5.18 -7.05 6.22
N LEU A 41 -5.11 -6.82 4.93
CA LEU A 41 -4.01 -6.08 4.33
C LEU A 41 -4.03 -4.61 4.74
N ALA A 42 -5.20 -4.00 4.74
CA ALA A 42 -5.36 -2.61 5.16
C ALA A 42 -4.92 -2.42 6.61
N THR A 43 -5.31 -3.33 7.50
CA THR A 43 -4.94 -3.29 8.91
C THR A 43 -3.42 -3.34 9.09
N LYS A 44 -2.74 -4.22 8.34
CA LYS A 44 -1.28 -4.33 8.41
C LYS A 44 -0.59 -3.07 7.89
N ILE A 45 -1.07 -2.52 6.78
CA ILE A 45 -0.48 -1.31 6.19
C ILE A 45 -0.61 -0.12 7.14
N LEU A 46 -1.72 -0.01 7.87
CA LEU A 46 -1.93 1.06 8.84
C LEU A 46 -0.92 1.04 9.99
N MET A 47 -0.24 -0.08 10.21
CA MET A 47 0.81 -0.17 11.22
C MET A 47 2.15 0.36 10.74
N LEU A 48 2.29 0.67 9.46
CA LEU A 48 3.52 1.18 8.87
C LEU A 48 3.56 2.71 8.93
N GLU A 49 4.75 3.26 8.86
CA GLU A 49 4.96 4.71 8.88
C GLU A 49 5.15 5.26 7.47
N ASP A 50 4.62 6.47 7.26
CA ASP A 50 4.76 7.17 5.98
C ASP A 50 6.23 7.42 5.65
N GLY A 51 6.58 7.22 4.38
CA GLY A 51 7.87 7.60 3.83
C GLY A 51 9.06 6.74 4.25
N LYS A 52 8.81 5.62 4.95
CA LYS A 52 9.88 4.79 5.51
C LYS A 52 10.20 3.52 4.73
N TYR A 53 9.25 3.00 3.98
CA TYR A 53 9.38 1.65 3.43
C TYR A 53 9.36 1.64 1.93
N ASN A 54 10.26 0.86 1.33
CA ASN A 54 10.16 0.47 -0.07
C ASN A 54 9.27 -0.75 -0.15
N VAL A 55 8.26 -0.69 -1.01
CA VAL A 55 7.27 -1.76 -1.12
C VAL A 55 7.07 -2.15 -2.57
N VAL A 56 6.63 -3.38 -2.77
CA VAL A 56 6.18 -3.90 -4.06
C VAL A 56 4.67 -4.08 -3.97
N VAL A 57 3.96 -3.54 -4.94
CA VAL A 57 2.51 -3.56 -5.00
C VAL A 57 2.08 -4.21 -6.31
N ASN A 58 1.19 -5.20 -6.23
CA ASN A 58 0.53 -5.76 -7.40
C ASN A 58 -0.94 -5.38 -7.34
N GLY A 59 -1.50 -4.99 -8.48
CA GLY A 59 -2.89 -4.61 -8.55
C GLY A 59 -3.33 -4.29 -9.95
N HIS A 60 -4.51 -3.71 -10.08
CA HIS A 60 -5.06 -3.31 -11.36
C HIS A 60 -5.63 -1.90 -11.22
N TYR A 61 -5.73 -1.19 -12.34
CA TYR A 61 -6.30 0.15 -12.35
C TYR A 61 -7.83 0.07 -12.34
N ASN A 62 -8.44 0.95 -11.55
CA ASN A 62 -9.88 1.14 -11.58
C ASN A 62 -10.23 2.28 -12.56
N SER A 63 -11.53 2.60 -12.67
CA SER A 63 -12.02 3.65 -13.58
C SER A 63 -11.51 5.06 -13.23
N ARG A 64 -11.01 5.25 -12.00
CA ARG A 64 -10.45 6.53 -11.55
C ARG A 64 -8.93 6.59 -11.66
N ASN A 65 -8.35 5.63 -12.37
CA ASN A 65 -6.91 5.52 -12.56
C ASN A 65 -6.14 5.34 -11.24
N GLN A 66 -6.77 4.69 -10.28
CA GLN A 66 -6.15 4.30 -9.02
C GLN A 66 -5.77 2.84 -9.09
N VAL A 67 -4.67 2.45 -8.42
CA VAL A 67 -4.26 1.06 -8.34
C VAL A 67 -5.00 0.38 -7.19
N VAL A 68 -5.83 -0.61 -7.53
CA VAL A 68 -6.50 -1.44 -6.53
C VAL A 68 -5.55 -2.57 -6.17
N VAL A 69 -5.04 -2.54 -4.94
CA VAL A 69 -3.97 -3.43 -4.50
C VAL A 69 -4.50 -4.82 -4.19
N SER A 70 -3.90 -5.84 -4.79
CA SER A 70 -4.19 -7.24 -4.50
C SER A 70 -3.08 -7.90 -3.69
N LEU A 71 -1.82 -7.51 -3.92
CA LEU A 71 -0.66 -8.01 -3.18
C LEU A 71 0.22 -6.84 -2.76
N PHE A 72 0.82 -6.98 -1.58
CA PHE A 72 1.67 -5.94 -1.00
C PHE A 72 2.83 -6.62 -0.26
N LYS A 73 4.04 -6.16 -0.52
CA LYS A 73 5.23 -6.72 0.10
C LYS A 73 6.21 -5.60 0.46
N VAL A 74 6.74 -5.64 1.68
CA VAL A 74 7.76 -4.69 2.13
C VAL A 74 9.13 -5.24 1.76
N ARG A 75 9.93 -4.43 1.06
CA ARG A 75 11.25 -4.85 0.61
C ARG A 75 12.34 -4.61 1.65
N ASN A 76 12.26 -3.48 2.37
CA ASN A 76 13.21 -3.17 3.43
C ASN A 76 12.56 -3.43 4.78
N SER A 77 12.38 -4.72 5.10
CA SER A 77 11.76 -5.14 6.34
C SER A 77 12.63 -4.79 7.54
N ASP A 78 12.00 -4.28 8.59
CA ASP A 78 12.61 -4.12 9.89
C ASP A 78 11.95 -5.08 10.88
N HIS A 79 12.27 -4.92 12.17
CA HIS A 79 11.74 -5.80 13.21
C HIS A 79 10.20 -5.75 13.26
N ILE A 80 9.63 -4.56 13.11
CA ILE A 80 8.17 -4.37 13.18
C ILE A 80 7.47 -5.07 12.02
N THR A 81 7.98 -4.92 10.78
CA THR A 81 7.35 -5.57 9.62
C THR A 81 7.40 -7.08 9.72
N LYS A 82 8.45 -7.64 10.31
CA LYS A 82 8.53 -9.07 10.56
C LYS A 82 7.46 -9.54 11.56
N LEU A 83 7.21 -8.74 12.61
CA LEU A 83 6.20 -9.06 13.61
C LEU A 83 4.78 -9.07 13.05
N ILE A 84 4.48 -8.18 12.10
CA ILE A 84 3.13 -8.11 11.50
C ILE A 84 2.99 -8.96 10.25
N GLY A 85 4.03 -9.66 9.84
CA GLY A 85 3.93 -10.71 8.83
C GLY A 85 3.94 -10.27 7.37
N PHE A 86 4.69 -9.24 7.06
CA PHE A 86 4.90 -8.86 5.65
C PHE A 86 6.05 -9.64 5.02
#